data_0005c52b94e72b7284c2550ac481558b
#
_entry.id   0005c52b94e72b7284c2550ac481558b
#
_cell.length_a   1.000
_cell.length_b   1.000
_cell.length_c   1.000
_cell.angle_alpha   90.00
_cell.angle_beta   90.00
_cell.angle_gamma   90.00
#
_symmetry.space_group_name_H-M   'P 1'
#
loop_
_entity.id
_entity.type
_entity.pdbx_description
1 polymer ?
#
loop_
_entity_poly.entity_id
_entity_poly.type
_entity_poly.pdbx_seq_one_letter_code
_entity_poly.pdbx_strand_id
1 'polypeptide(L)'
;GLAKNPTPWTLLEWSLVGDVLQVRNESPYVVRLSQEVVLTPQNHVADIGRTYVLPGEVLQRKLDKQPQSATGVTFYPATVYGFTVDSYDARLNVQGP
;
A
#
# COMPACT_ATOMS: atom_id res chain seq x y z
N GLY A 1 19.78 4.38 20.42
CA GLY A 1 19.15 3.46 19.49
C GLY A 1 18.39 4.18 18.42
N LEU A 2 18.06 3.44 17.39
CA LEU A 2 17.26 4.02 16.31
C LEU A 2 15.88 4.40 16.85
N ALA A 3 15.45 5.59 16.49
CA ALA A 3 14.10 6.01 16.79
C ALA A 3 13.14 5.08 16.06
N LYS A 4 12.27 4.42 16.82
CA LYS A 4 11.27 3.55 16.20
C LYS A 4 10.14 4.40 15.64
N ASN A 5 9.78 4.13 14.41
CA ASN A 5 8.61 4.73 13.82
C ASN A 5 7.42 3.83 14.16
N PRO A 6 6.46 4.28 15.01
CA PRO A 6 5.32 3.44 15.37
C PRO A 6 4.31 3.26 14.24
N THR A 7 4.42 4.06 13.17
CA THR A 7 3.48 4.02 12.04
C THR A 7 4.23 3.90 10.71
N PRO A 8 5.04 2.84 10.51
CA PRO A 8 5.87 2.75 9.31
C PRO A 8 5.07 2.64 8.01
N TRP A 9 3.80 2.24 8.08
CA TRP A 9 2.95 2.18 6.90
C TRP A 9 2.72 3.55 6.26
N THR A 10 2.92 4.63 7.01
CA THR A 10 2.79 5.99 6.47
C THR A 10 3.92 6.32 5.50
N LEU A 11 4.99 5.52 5.50
CA LEU A 11 6.13 5.71 4.64
C LEU A 11 6.02 4.92 3.33
N LEU A 12 4.96 4.12 3.16
CA LEU A 12 4.71 3.45 1.90
C LEU A 12 4.30 4.46 0.84
N GLU A 13 4.86 4.31 -0.34
CA GLU A 13 4.51 5.14 -1.50
C GLU A 13 3.74 4.29 -2.50
N TRP A 14 2.54 4.73 -2.85
CA TRP A 14 1.64 4.03 -3.74
C TRP A 14 1.58 4.72 -5.09
N SER A 15 1.66 3.96 -6.16
CA SER A 15 1.52 4.49 -7.51
C SER A 15 0.77 3.52 -8.39
N LEU A 16 0.15 4.06 -9.43
CA LEU A 16 -0.59 3.29 -10.41
C LEU A 16 -0.11 3.72 -11.79
N VAL A 17 0.39 2.74 -12.56
CA VAL A 17 0.83 2.96 -13.94
C VAL A 17 -0.01 2.03 -14.81
N GLY A 18 -1.01 2.59 -15.49
CA GLY A 18 -1.97 1.80 -16.23
C GLY A 18 -2.74 0.84 -15.31
N ASP A 19 -2.55 -0.46 -15.49
CA ASP A 19 -3.18 -1.48 -14.67
C ASP A 19 -2.21 -2.11 -13.66
N VAL A 20 -1.03 -1.50 -13.45
CA VAL A 20 -0.04 -2.01 -12.49
C VAL A 20 -0.03 -1.14 -11.25
N LEU A 21 -0.41 -1.74 -10.13
CA LEU A 21 -0.33 -1.09 -8.82
C LEU A 21 1.05 -1.36 -8.24
N GLN A 22 1.70 -0.31 -7.75
CA GLN A 22 3.03 -0.40 -7.16
C GLN A 22 3.00 0.17 -5.76
N VAL A 23 3.65 -0.54 -4.83
CA VAL A 23 3.90 0.00 -3.50
C VAL A 23 5.38 -0.12 -3.19
N ARG A 24 5.96 0.99 -2.75
CA ARG A 24 7.39 1.07 -2.41
C ARG A 24 7.52 1.31 -0.91
N ASN A 25 8.36 0.50 -0.27
CA ASN A 25 8.68 0.68 1.14
C ASN A 25 10.07 1.27 1.26
N GLU A 26 10.15 2.58 1.46
CA GLU A 26 11.43 3.28 1.61
C GLU A 26 11.92 3.30 3.05
N SER A 27 11.19 2.65 3.95
CA SER A 27 11.59 2.60 5.36
C SER A 27 12.54 1.42 5.63
N PRO A 28 13.25 1.44 6.77
CA PRO A 28 14.07 0.30 7.17
C PRO A 28 13.26 -0.81 7.85
N TYR A 29 11.92 -0.72 7.85
CA TYR A 29 11.06 -1.67 8.56
C TYR A 29 10.32 -2.56 7.60
N VAL A 30 9.99 -3.79 8.06
CA VAL A 30 8.97 -4.61 7.40
C VAL A 30 7.61 -3.97 7.70
N VAL A 31 6.87 -3.60 6.68
CA VAL A 31 5.54 -3.03 6.86
C VAL A 31 4.51 -4.13 6.63
N ARG A 32 3.65 -4.36 7.62
CA ARG A 32 2.58 -5.35 7.53
C ARG A 32 1.26 -4.66 7.29
N LEU A 33 0.45 -5.26 6.42
CA LEU A 33 -0.84 -4.67 6.04
C LEU A 33 -1.75 -5.77 5.50
N SER A 34 -3.00 -5.39 5.23
CA SER A 34 -3.97 -6.31 4.62
C SER A 34 -3.52 -6.71 3.22
N GLN A 35 -3.85 -7.94 2.82
CA GLN A 35 -3.55 -8.42 1.47
C GLN A 35 -4.39 -7.73 0.42
N GLU A 36 -5.64 -7.38 0.77
CA GLU A 36 -6.50 -6.60 -0.09
C GLU A 36 -6.46 -5.14 0.32
N VAL A 37 -6.36 -4.26 -0.67
CA VAL A 37 -6.43 -2.82 -0.48
C VAL A 37 -7.52 -2.28 -1.37
N VAL A 38 -8.01 -1.08 -1.08
CA VAL A 38 -9.12 -0.49 -1.80
C VAL A 38 -8.63 0.79 -2.47
N LEU A 39 -8.78 0.85 -3.79
CA LEU A 39 -8.46 2.06 -4.55
C LEU A 39 -9.70 2.95 -4.56
N THR A 40 -9.52 4.18 -4.10
CA THR A 40 -10.63 5.10 -3.86
C THR A 40 -10.60 6.26 -4.87
N PRO A 41 -11.74 6.89 -5.11
CA PRO A 41 -13.02 6.81 -4.41
C PRO A 41 -13.98 5.70 -4.90
N GLN A 42 -13.63 4.96 -5.96
CA GLN A 42 -14.56 4.00 -6.57
C GLN A 42 -14.67 2.68 -5.82
N ASN A 43 -13.85 2.48 -4.78
CA ASN A 43 -13.81 1.23 -4.00
C ASN A 43 -13.40 0.03 -4.85
N HIS A 44 -12.39 0.21 -5.68
CA HIS A 44 -11.84 -0.86 -6.50
C HIS A 44 -10.90 -1.71 -5.63
N VAL A 45 -11.28 -2.96 -5.34
CA VAL A 45 -10.48 -3.84 -4.50
C VAL A 45 -9.32 -4.39 -5.32
N ALA A 46 -8.11 -4.31 -4.75
CA ALA A 46 -6.90 -4.82 -5.37
C ALA A 46 -6.18 -5.74 -4.39
N ASP A 47 -5.76 -6.90 -4.87
CA ASP A 47 -5.03 -7.90 -4.08
C ASP A 47 -3.54 -7.73 -4.35
N ILE A 48 -2.75 -7.40 -3.32
CA ILE A 48 -1.31 -7.23 -3.48
C ILE A 48 -0.54 -8.54 -3.35
N GLY A 49 -1.24 -9.64 -3.07
CA GLY A 49 -0.66 -10.98 -3.09
C GLY A 49 0.04 -11.40 -1.82
N ARG A 50 0.18 -10.53 -0.85
CA ARG A 50 0.80 -10.83 0.45
C ARG A 50 0.48 -9.74 1.45
N THR A 51 0.90 -9.94 2.70
CA THR A 51 0.52 -9.09 3.83
C THR A 51 1.69 -8.30 4.39
N TYR A 52 2.73 -8.09 3.58
CA TYR A 52 3.92 -7.35 4.03
C TYR A 52 4.68 -6.78 2.83
N VAL A 53 5.44 -5.73 3.10
CA VAL A 53 6.40 -5.16 2.15
C VAL A 53 7.73 -5.05 2.88
N LEU A 54 8.77 -5.64 2.32
CA LEU A 54 10.10 -5.65 2.93
C LEU A 54 10.77 -4.28 2.85
N PRO A 55 11.75 -4.01 3.74
CA PRO A 55 12.51 -2.76 3.65
C PRO A 55 13.14 -2.58 2.27
N GLY A 56 12.93 -1.42 1.67
CA GLY A 56 13.49 -1.09 0.36
C GLY A 56 12.82 -1.78 -0.81
N GLU A 57 11.79 -2.56 -0.57
CA GLU A 57 11.15 -3.33 -1.62
C GLU A 57 10.17 -2.49 -2.43
N VAL A 58 10.11 -2.79 -3.73
CA VAL A 58 9.09 -2.28 -4.63
C VAL A 58 8.25 -3.48 -5.06
N LEU A 59 7.00 -3.53 -4.61
CA LEU A 59 6.07 -4.60 -4.94
C LEU A 59 5.16 -4.12 -6.06
N GLN A 60 5.05 -4.91 -7.14
CA GLN A 60 4.20 -4.58 -8.28
C GLN A 60 3.18 -5.68 -8.48
N ARG A 61 1.93 -5.27 -8.72
CA ARG A 61 0.83 -6.20 -8.98
C ARG A 61 0.01 -5.70 -10.16
N LYS A 62 -0.14 -6.56 -11.15
CA LYS A 62 -1.02 -6.27 -12.27
C LYS A 62 -2.46 -6.51 -11.81
N LEU A 63 -3.32 -5.53 -12.06
CA LEU A 63 -4.73 -5.60 -11.70
C LEU A 63 -5.53 -6.24 -12.83
N ASP A 64 -6.70 -6.78 -12.49
CA ASP A 64 -7.58 -7.41 -13.47
C ASP A 64 -8.06 -6.43 -14.52
N LYS A 65 -8.24 -5.18 -14.12
CA LYS A 65 -8.60 -4.11 -15.03
C LYS A 65 -8.05 -2.80 -14.50
N GLN A 66 -7.88 -1.84 -15.40
CA GLN A 66 -7.36 -0.54 -15.03
C GLN A 66 -8.39 0.23 -14.22
N PRO A 67 -8.05 0.64 -12.98
CA PRO A 67 -8.95 1.48 -12.19
C PRO A 67 -9.10 2.84 -12.86
N GLN A 68 -10.32 3.37 -12.83
CA GLN A 68 -10.58 4.68 -13.40
C GLN A 68 -10.67 5.72 -12.29
N SER A 69 -9.96 6.83 -12.49
CA SER A 69 -10.04 8.01 -11.60
C SER A 69 -9.69 7.71 -10.14
N ALA A 70 -8.89 6.68 -9.88
CA ALA A 70 -8.45 6.41 -8.52
C ALA A 70 -7.43 7.46 -8.08
N THR A 71 -7.58 7.95 -6.84
CA THR A 71 -6.70 8.98 -6.29
C THR A 71 -6.15 8.60 -4.92
N GLY A 72 -6.62 7.52 -4.33
CA GLY A 72 -6.18 7.09 -3.02
C GLY A 72 -6.21 5.59 -2.86
N VAL A 73 -5.57 5.14 -1.79
CA VAL A 73 -5.54 3.74 -1.38
C VAL A 73 -5.91 3.66 0.09
N THR A 74 -6.89 2.82 0.41
CA THR A 74 -7.24 2.53 1.79
C THR A 74 -6.82 1.11 2.10
N PHE A 75 -6.09 0.92 3.20
CA PHE A 75 -5.66 -0.40 3.63
C PHE A 75 -5.66 -0.49 5.15
N TYR A 76 -5.52 -1.71 5.67
CA TYR A 76 -5.50 -1.96 7.12
C TYR A 76 -4.09 -2.36 7.52
N PRO A 77 -3.31 -1.43 8.12
CA PRO A 77 -1.97 -1.78 8.60
C PRO A 77 -2.05 -2.67 9.84
N ALA A 78 -0.99 -3.41 10.09
CA ALA A 78 -0.83 -4.20 11.30
C ALA A 78 0.43 -3.75 12.03
N THR A 79 0.40 -3.83 13.37
CA THR A 79 1.55 -3.47 14.17
C THR A 79 2.56 -4.63 14.21
N VAL A 80 3.75 -4.34 14.72
CA VAL A 80 4.82 -5.33 14.92
C VAL A 80 4.33 -6.51 15.76
N TYR A 81 3.40 -6.27 16.67
CA TYR A 81 2.86 -7.29 17.57
C TYR A 81 1.67 -8.03 16.97
N GLY A 82 1.34 -7.78 15.71
CA GLY A 82 0.23 -8.44 15.05
C GLY A 82 -1.13 -7.82 15.30
N PHE A 83 -1.21 -6.74 16.04
CA PHE A 83 -2.47 -6.03 16.26
C PHE A 83 -2.82 -5.23 15.02
N THR A 84 -4.06 -5.39 14.54
CA THR A 84 -4.57 -4.53 13.48
C THR A 84 -4.93 -3.17 14.05
N VAL A 85 -4.73 -2.13 13.23
CA VAL A 85 -5.15 -0.78 13.57
C VAL A 85 -6.24 -0.38 12.59
N ASP A 86 -6.82 0.80 12.81
CA ASP A 86 -7.82 1.33 11.90
C ASP A 86 -7.25 1.48 10.50
N SER A 87 -8.12 1.56 9.52
CA SER A 87 -7.71 1.75 8.13
C SER A 87 -6.92 3.05 7.97
N TYR A 88 -6.03 3.03 7.02
CA TYR A 88 -5.22 4.19 6.67
C TYR A 88 -5.47 4.55 5.21
N ASP A 89 -5.68 5.84 4.96
CA ASP A 89 -5.89 6.36 3.62
C ASP A 89 -4.60 7.00 3.13
N ALA A 90 -4.03 6.45 2.08
CA ALA A 90 -2.81 6.95 1.46
C ALA A 90 -3.13 7.59 0.12
N ARG A 91 -2.25 8.48 -0.31
CA ARG A 91 -2.35 9.08 -1.64
C ARG A 91 -1.87 8.07 -2.69
N LEU A 92 -2.58 8.00 -3.80
CA LEU A 92 -2.19 7.20 -4.96
C LEU A 92 -1.69 8.15 -6.05
N ASN A 93 -0.43 7.97 -6.44
CA ASN A 93 0.14 8.71 -7.55
C ASN A 93 -0.17 7.97 -8.84
N VAL A 94 -1.01 8.57 -9.68
CA VAL A 94 -1.40 7.95 -10.95
C VAL A 94 -0.54 8.52 -12.05
N GLN A 95 0.16 7.63 -12.76
CA GLN A 95 0.99 8.00 -13.89
C GLN A 95 0.26 7.60 -15.18
N GLY A 96 0.45 8.38 -16.22
CA GLY A 96 -0.16 8.12 -17.51
C GLY A 96 0.26 6.76 -18.07
N PRO A 97 -0.49 6.26 -19.02
CA PRO A 97 -0.17 4.97 -19.64
C PRO A 97 1.15 4.99 -20.38
#